data_327b969a145bc1dd7e903c74ed4f1440
#
_entry.id   327b969a145bc1dd7e903c74ed4f1440
#
_cell.length_a   1.000
_cell.length_b   1.000
_cell.length_c   1.000
_cell.angle_alpha   90.00
_cell.angle_beta   90.00
_cell.angle_gamma   90.00
#
_symmetry.space_group_name_H-M   'P 1'
#
loop_
_entity.id
_entity.type
_entity.pdbx_description
1 polymer ?
#
loop_
_entity_poly.entity_id
_entity_poly.type
_entity_poly.pdbx_seq_one_letter_code
_entity_poly.pdbx_strand_id
1 'polypeptide(L)'
;MKIEGASVLVTGANRGIGEAFVRAFIAAGASRVYAGSRDRANAQHLLAEAPDVVVAVELDVTDPEQVAAAARRCGDISILVNNAGQFTMRRLIEASDMSGARAEMEVNYFAPLAMCRAFAPILGRHPQSAIANVLSSGGLVAVPGMGGYSPSKFAARAMSTCVRAELAAQNTSVTALIVGSVDTRMASHVEGFKEPPSVIAAAGLKAIARGVDEVDTDFMAINVRASLARDPKALELQMRRSLSNDPVTTGR
;
A
#
# COMPACT_ATOMS: atom_id res chain seq x y z
N MET A 1 10.48 16.27 1.91
CA MET A 1 10.88 16.22 3.33
C MET A 1 12.15 15.39 3.52
N LYS A 2 12.85 15.50 4.66
CA LYS A 2 13.98 14.61 4.98
C LYS A 2 13.45 13.27 5.54
N ILE A 3 14.08 12.17 5.14
CA ILE A 3 13.84 10.84 5.73
C ILE A 3 14.75 10.62 6.95
N GLU A 4 16.00 11.12 6.86
CA GLU A 4 16.93 11.09 7.98
C GLU A 4 16.34 11.77 9.23
N GLY A 5 16.36 11.08 10.36
CA GLY A 5 15.78 11.52 11.62
C GLY A 5 14.25 11.40 11.70
N ALA A 6 13.55 10.97 10.65
CA ALA A 6 12.10 10.80 10.67
C ALA A 6 11.66 9.65 11.59
N SER A 7 10.48 9.79 12.20
CA SER A 7 9.76 8.69 12.82
C SER A 7 8.65 8.22 11.88
N VAL A 8 8.56 6.93 11.64
CA VAL A 8 7.75 6.33 10.56
C VAL A 8 6.87 5.21 11.09
N LEU A 9 5.62 5.12 10.64
CA LEU A 9 4.77 3.93 10.81
C LEU A 9 4.54 3.27 9.45
N VAL A 10 4.82 1.96 9.36
CA VAL A 10 4.51 1.13 8.18
C VAL A 10 3.48 0.08 8.57
N THR A 11 2.33 0.05 7.90
CA THR A 11 1.31 -0.99 8.11
C THR A 11 1.60 -2.23 7.26
N GLY A 12 1.30 -3.43 7.77
CA GLY A 12 1.62 -4.69 7.08
C GLY A 12 3.13 -4.89 6.89
N ALA A 13 3.93 -4.49 7.87
CA ALA A 13 5.39 -4.39 7.80
C ALA A 13 6.14 -5.73 7.91
N ASN A 14 5.45 -6.82 8.21
CA ASN A 14 6.06 -8.11 8.57
C ASN A 14 6.59 -8.94 7.40
N ARG A 15 6.38 -8.51 6.15
CA ARG A 15 6.85 -9.19 4.93
C ARG A 15 6.69 -8.32 3.68
N GLY A 16 7.32 -8.77 2.58
CA GLY A 16 7.13 -8.21 1.25
C GLY A 16 7.44 -6.72 1.17
N ILE A 17 6.56 -5.94 0.56
CA ILE A 17 6.76 -4.51 0.35
C ILE A 17 6.87 -3.75 1.69
N GLY A 18 6.04 -4.09 2.68
CA GLY A 18 6.08 -3.44 4.00
C GLY A 18 7.39 -3.66 4.73
N GLU A 19 7.91 -4.88 4.71
CA GLU A 19 9.23 -5.22 5.26
C GLU A 19 10.35 -4.49 4.53
N ALA A 20 10.27 -4.42 3.18
CA ALA A 20 11.23 -3.68 2.38
C ALA A 20 11.21 -2.16 2.70
N PHE A 21 10.05 -1.58 2.98
CA PHE A 21 9.95 -0.20 3.46
C PHE A 21 10.64 -0.01 4.80
N VAL A 22 10.44 -0.91 5.78
CA VAL A 22 11.12 -0.82 7.07
C VAL A 22 12.64 -0.79 6.87
N ARG A 23 13.19 -1.74 6.12
CA ARG A 23 14.63 -1.76 5.83
C ARG A 23 15.13 -0.52 5.08
N ALA A 24 14.34 -0.04 4.12
CA ALA A 24 14.71 1.16 3.36
C ALA A 24 14.71 2.42 4.24
N PHE A 25 13.78 2.56 5.19
CA PHE A 25 13.77 3.67 6.15
C PHE A 25 14.94 3.59 7.13
N ILE A 26 15.29 2.39 7.63
CA ILE A 26 16.47 2.18 8.46
C ILE A 26 17.74 2.65 7.70
N ALA A 27 17.91 2.15 6.48
CA ALA A 27 19.05 2.50 5.63
C ALA A 27 19.12 4.01 5.28
N ALA A 28 17.97 4.68 5.23
CA ALA A 28 17.88 6.13 4.99
C ALA A 28 18.04 6.98 6.26
N GLY A 29 18.35 6.37 7.41
CA GLY A 29 18.64 7.07 8.66
C GLY A 29 17.41 7.56 9.42
N ALA A 30 16.24 6.91 9.26
CA ALA A 30 15.09 7.17 10.10
C ALA A 30 15.43 6.90 11.57
N SER A 31 15.01 7.80 12.48
CA SER A 31 15.29 7.66 13.90
C SER A 31 14.44 6.59 14.57
N ARG A 32 13.27 6.31 14.02
CA ARG A 32 12.35 5.29 14.52
C ARG A 32 11.45 4.75 13.41
N VAL A 33 11.26 3.43 13.37
CA VAL A 33 10.35 2.77 12.45
C VAL A 33 9.41 1.84 13.21
N TYR A 34 8.15 2.22 13.30
CA TYR A 34 7.10 1.39 13.84
C TYR A 34 6.66 0.38 12.80
N ALA A 35 6.94 -0.90 13.03
CA ALA A 35 6.56 -2.00 12.16
C ALA A 35 5.21 -2.57 12.59
N GLY A 36 4.13 -2.11 11.94
CA GLY A 36 2.75 -2.52 12.24
C GLY A 36 2.41 -3.86 11.60
N SER A 37 1.96 -4.82 12.39
CA SER A 37 1.46 -6.13 11.92
C SER A 37 0.40 -6.68 12.89
N ARG A 38 -0.50 -7.54 12.38
CA ARG A 38 -1.57 -8.15 13.19
C ARG A 38 -1.06 -9.01 14.36
N ASP A 39 0.15 -9.51 14.24
CA ASP A 39 0.85 -10.23 15.29
C ASP A 39 2.27 -9.68 15.37
N ARG A 40 2.64 -9.17 16.55
CA ARG A 40 3.95 -8.57 16.82
C ARG A 40 5.09 -9.56 16.62
N ALA A 41 4.86 -10.85 16.85
CA ALA A 41 5.85 -11.89 16.66
C ALA A 41 6.34 -11.96 15.21
N ASN A 42 5.48 -11.65 14.26
CA ASN A 42 5.82 -11.65 12.83
C ASN A 42 6.81 -10.53 12.42
N ALA A 43 7.05 -9.52 13.26
CA ALA A 43 8.00 -8.44 13.02
C ALA A 43 9.29 -8.55 13.85
N GLN A 44 9.47 -9.63 14.63
CA GLN A 44 10.62 -9.81 15.52
C GLN A 44 11.97 -9.84 14.79
N HIS A 45 12.02 -10.39 13.57
CA HIS A 45 13.22 -10.40 12.76
C HIS A 45 13.71 -8.99 12.42
N LEU A 46 12.80 -8.06 12.14
CA LEU A 46 13.13 -6.66 11.88
C LEU A 46 13.64 -5.95 13.15
N LEU A 47 13.05 -6.29 14.28
CA LEU A 47 13.51 -5.79 15.57
C LEU A 47 14.93 -6.26 15.89
N ALA A 48 15.24 -7.53 15.57
CA ALA A 48 16.57 -8.09 15.77
C ALA A 48 17.63 -7.47 14.85
N GLU A 49 17.24 -7.04 13.65
CA GLU A 49 18.13 -6.35 12.69
C GLU A 49 18.50 -4.92 13.15
N ALA A 50 17.60 -4.21 13.81
CA ALA A 50 17.82 -2.83 14.24
C ALA A 50 17.04 -2.52 15.55
N PRO A 51 17.48 -3.06 16.70
CA PRO A 51 16.73 -3.01 17.97
C PRO A 51 16.53 -1.58 18.50
N ASP A 52 17.44 -0.67 18.19
CA ASP A 52 17.37 0.74 18.65
C ASP A 52 16.44 1.60 17.78
N VAL A 53 16.09 1.13 16.57
CA VAL A 53 15.32 1.90 15.58
C VAL A 53 13.92 1.31 15.38
N VAL A 54 13.79 -0.02 15.33
CA VAL A 54 12.52 -0.68 15.01
C VAL A 54 11.71 -0.96 16.27
N VAL A 55 10.42 -0.62 16.20
CA VAL A 55 9.44 -0.93 17.24
C VAL A 55 8.30 -1.73 16.65
N ALA A 56 8.12 -2.98 17.08
CA ALA A 56 6.99 -3.79 16.66
C ALA A 56 5.68 -3.30 17.29
N VAL A 57 4.65 -3.09 16.46
CA VAL A 57 3.33 -2.63 16.88
C VAL A 57 2.28 -3.66 16.43
N GLU A 58 1.46 -4.12 17.36
CA GLU A 58 0.27 -4.89 17.02
C GLU A 58 -0.75 -3.97 16.39
N LEU A 59 -1.13 -4.27 15.15
CA LEU A 59 -2.03 -3.41 14.38
C LEU A 59 -2.76 -4.23 13.32
N ASP A 60 -4.02 -4.53 13.59
CA ASP A 60 -5.00 -4.82 12.57
C ASP A 60 -5.61 -3.48 12.13
N VAL A 61 -5.36 -3.11 10.88
CA VAL A 61 -5.83 -1.82 10.33
C VAL A 61 -7.35 -1.75 10.17
N THR A 62 -8.05 -2.88 10.31
CA THR A 62 -9.53 -2.97 10.27
C THR A 62 -10.17 -2.90 11.65
N ASP A 63 -9.36 -2.92 12.72
CA ASP A 63 -9.81 -2.80 14.10
C ASP A 63 -9.69 -1.35 14.59
N PRO A 64 -10.80 -0.63 14.80
CA PRO A 64 -10.76 0.76 15.25
C PRO A 64 -10.06 0.99 16.59
N GLU A 65 -10.11 0.02 17.49
CA GLU A 65 -9.46 0.12 18.81
C GLU A 65 -7.94 0.01 18.66
N GLN A 66 -7.47 -0.93 17.83
CA GLN A 66 -6.05 -1.07 17.55
C GLN A 66 -5.50 0.12 16.76
N VAL A 67 -6.26 0.69 15.81
CA VAL A 67 -5.89 1.92 15.12
C VAL A 67 -5.75 3.09 16.11
N ALA A 68 -6.70 3.25 17.03
CA ALA A 68 -6.63 4.28 18.06
C ALA A 68 -5.45 4.07 19.04
N ALA A 69 -5.18 2.82 19.41
CA ALA A 69 -4.04 2.47 20.26
C ALA A 69 -2.71 2.74 19.55
N ALA A 70 -2.62 2.41 18.26
CA ALA A 70 -1.45 2.72 17.44
C ALA A 70 -1.22 4.23 17.32
N ALA A 71 -2.28 5.04 17.14
CA ALA A 71 -2.17 6.49 17.09
C ALA A 71 -1.64 7.08 18.42
N ARG A 72 -2.06 6.55 19.56
CA ARG A 72 -1.50 6.95 20.87
C ARG A 72 -0.04 6.54 21.03
N ARG A 73 0.31 5.31 20.62
CA ARG A 73 1.66 4.74 20.77
C ARG A 73 2.69 5.40 19.84
N CYS A 74 2.27 5.68 18.61
CA CYS A 74 3.11 6.23 17.54
C CYS A 74 2.86 7.74 17.37
N GLY A 75 2.69 8.46 18.49
CA GLY A 75 2.30 9.88 18.51
C GLY A 75 3.42 10.85 18.07
N ASP A 76 4.57 10.34 17.65
CA ASP A 76 5.75 11.09 17.19
C ASP A 76 6.02 10.92 15.68
N ILE A 77 5.20 10.18 14.93
CA ILE A 77 5.49 9.93 13.52
C ILE A 77 5.31 11.18 12.66
N SER A 78 6.24 11.35 11.73
CA SER A 78 6.15 12.32 10.63
C SER A 78 5.84 11.68 9.28
N ILE A 79 5.88 10.32 9.19
CA ILE A 79 5.57 9.57 7.98
C ILE A 79 4.65 8.39 8.30
N LEU A 80 3.56 8.26 7.55
CA LEU A 80 2.67 7.10 7.56
C LEU A 80 2.74 6.36 6.22
N VAL A 81 3.00 5.06 6.23
CA VAL A 81 2.94 4.20 5.04
C VAL A 81 1.78 3.21 5.19
N ASN A 82 0.70 3.45 4.48
CA ASN A 82 -0.43 2.53 4.34
C ASN A 82 -0.08 1.47 3.29
N ASN A 83 0.51 0.37 3.75
CA ASN A 83 0.93 -0.74 2.89
C ASN A 83 0.08 -2.00 3.10
N ALA A 84 -0.56 -2.19 4.24
CA ALA A 84 -1.45 -3.33 4.47
C ALA A 84 -2.46 -3.46 3.33
N GLY A 85 -2.65 -4.68 2.83
CA GLY A 85 -3.55 -4.94 1.71
C GLY A 85 -4.02 -6.39 1.70
N GLN A 86 -5.16 -6.61 1.06
CA GLN A 86 -5.77 -7.92 0.88
C GLN A 86 -6.16 -8.15 -0.57
N PHE A 87 -5.96 -9.39 -1.03
CA PHE A 87 -6.42 -9.90 -2.31
C PHE A 87 -6.98 -11.30 -2.09
N THR A 88 -8.24 -11.51 -2.42
CA THR A 88 -8.98 -12.75 -2.14
C THR A 88 -9.01 -13.71 -3.32
N MET A 89 -8.60 -13.25 -4.51
CA MET A 89 -8.63 -14.02 -5.77
C MET A 89 -10.03 -14.53 -6.15
N ARG A 90 -11.09 -13.82 -5.74
CA ARG A 90 -12.48 -14.19 -6.06
C ARG A 90 -13.03 -13.27 -7.15
N ARG A 91 -13.66 -13.84 -8.15
CA ARG A 91 -14.37 -13.09 -9.19
C ARG A 91 -15.62 -12.41 -8.64
N LEU A 92 -16.06 -11.31 -9.25
CA LEU A 92 -17.21 -10.54 -8.75
C LEU A 92 -18.55 -11.28 -8.90
N ILE A 93 -18.75 -11.95 -10.02
CA ILE A 93 -20.06 -12.59 -10.34
C ILE A 93 -20.09 -14.07 -9.96
N GLU A 94 -18.98 -14.78 -10.17
CA GLU A 94 -18.90 -16.23 -9.90
C GLU A 94 -18.70 -16.57 -8.43
N ALA A 95 -18.30 -15.59 -7.59
CA ALA A 95 -18.15 -15.83 -6.17
C ALA A 95 -19.49 -16.21 -5.52
N SER A 96 -19.47 -17.17 -4.60
CA SER A 96 -20.65 -17.65 -3.88
C SER A 96 -21.33 -16.57 -3.02
N ASP A 97 -20.57 -15.55 -2.63
CA ASP A 97 -21.00 -14.44 -1.80
C ASP A 97 -20.13 -13.20 -2.00
N MET A 98 -20.51 -12.10 -1.36
CA MET A 98 -19.81 -10.81 -1.44
C MET A 98 -18.70 -10.64 -0.40
N SER A 99 -18.39 -11.62 0.43
CA SER A 99 -17.46 -11.49 1.56
C SER A 99 -16.06 -11.08 1.10
N GLY A 100 -15.56 -11.66 -0.01
CA GLY A 100 -14.26 -11.30 -0.57
C GLY A 100 -14.18 -9.84 -1.00
N ALA A 101 -15.16 -9.37 -1.78
CA ALA A 101 -15.20 -7.98 -2.24
C ALA A 101 -15.33 -6.98 -1.08
N ARG A 102 -16.14 -7.31 -0.04
CA ARG A 102 -16.25 -6.50 1.17
C ARG A 102 -14.94 -6.44 1.94
N ALA A 103 -14.27 -7.60 2.12
CA ALA A 103 -12.99 -7.66 2.83
C ALA A 103 -11.89 -6.88 2.10
N GLU A 104 -11.87 -6.90 0.76
CA GLU A 104 -10.92 -6.11 -0.03
C GLU A 104 -11.20 -4.60 0.08
N MET A 105 -12.46 -4.18 0.07
CA MET A 105 -12.82 -2.78 0.33
C MET A 105 -12.45 -2.36 1.75
N GLU A 106 -12.68 -3.20 2.75
CA GLU A 106 -12.37 -2.92 4.15
C GLU A 106 -10.86 -2.68 4.33
N VAL A 107 -10.02 -3.62 3.86
CA VAL A 107 -8.58 -3.54 4.07
C VAL A 107 -7.90 -2.54 3.14
N ASN A 108 -8.35 -2.42 1.87
CA ASN A 108 -7.63 -1.62 0.87
C ASN A 108 -8.13 -0.17 0.76
N TYR A 109 -9.34 0.14 1.26
CA TYR A 109 -9.92 1.48 1.18
C TYR A 109 -10.30 2.05 2.56
N PHE A 110 -11.17 1.37 3.33
CA PHE A 110 -11.64 1.90 4.60
C PHE A 110 -10.53 1.95 5.65
N ALA A 111 -9.69 0.94 5.73
CA ALA A 111 -8.59 0.91 6.68
C ALA A 111 -7.55 2.02 6.43
N PRO A 112 -7.00 2.23 5.22
CA PRO A 112 -6.10 3.37 4.98
C PRO A 112 -6.78 4.73 5.21
N LEU A 113 -8.08 4.87 4.94
CA LEU A 113 -8.82 6.08 5.30
C LEU A 113 -8.89 6.27 6.83
N ALA A 114 -9.18 5.21 7.59
CA ALA A 114 -9.18 5.24 9.05
C ALA A 114 -7.80 5.61 9.61
N MET A 115 -6.74 5.04 9.05
CA MET A 115 -5.35 5.38 9.39
C MET A 115 -5.05 6.86 9.10
N CYS A 116 -5.42 7.38 7.91
CA CYS A 116 -5.25 8.80 7.59
C CYS A 116 -5.95 9.69 8.62
N ARG A 117 -7.21 9.37 8.98
CA ARG A 117 -7.99 10.14 9.97
C ARG A 117 -7.36 10.12 11.36
N ALA A 118 -6.90 8.95 11.81
CA ALA A 118 -6.31 8.79 13.14
C ALA A 118 -4.95 9.52 13.27
N PHE A 119 -4.18 9.54 12.18
CA PHE A 119 -2.83 10.10 12.20
C PHE A 119 -2.73 11.53 11.67
N ALA A 120 -3.72 12.07 10.98
CA ALA A 120 -3.70 13.44 10.49
C ALA A 120 -3.39 14.49 11.58
N PRO A 121 -3.97 14.43 12.80
CA PRO A 121 -3.62 15.38 13.86
C PRO A 121 -2.19 15.23 14.38
N ILE A 122 -1.61 14.03 14.29
CA ILE A 122 -0.23 13.76 14.71
C ILE A 122 0.73 14.32 13.66
N LEU A 123 0.50 13.99 12.41
CA LEU A 123 1.27 14.48 11.26
C LEU A 123 1.27 16.00 11.16
N GLY A 124 0.14 16.65 11.46
CA GLY A 124 0.00 18.11 11.46
C GLY A 124 0.81 18.84 12.54
N ARG A 125 1.42 18.13 13.50
CA ARG A 125 2.33 18.73 14.50
C ARG A 125 3.74 18.94 13.97
N HIS A 126 4.07 18.32 12.83
CA HIS A 126 5.39 18.44 12.21
C HIS A 126 5.40 19.56 11.17
N PRO A 127 6.50 20.29 10.99
CA PRO A 127 6.64 21.32 9.95
C PRO A 127 6.40 20.77 8.54
N GLN A 128 6.75 19.50 8.33
CA GLN A 128 6.50 18.72 7.14
C GLN A 128 6.22 17.28 7.53
N SER A 129 5.23 16.67 6.91
CA SER A 129 4.91 15.26 7.11
C SER A 129 4.42 14.61 5.82
N ALA A 130 4.30 13.28 5.82
CA ALA A 130 3.88 12.56 4.63
C ALA A 130 3.01 11.35 4.95
N ILE A 131 2.09 11.07 4.02
CA ILE A 131 1.37 9.79 3.91
C ILE A 131 1.75 9.16 2.57
N ALA A 132 2.08 7.88 2.56
CA ALA A 132 2.22 7.09 1.35
C ALA A 132 1.19 5.96 1.35
N ASN A 133 0.38 5.89 0.30
CA ASN A 133 -0.60 4.82 0.10
C ASN A 133 -0.09 3.86 -0.98
N VAL A 134 0.14 2.60 -0.60
CA VAL A 134 0.56 1.54 -1.54
C VAL A 134 -0.66 1.03 -2.30
N LEU A 135 -0.73 1.43 -3.56
CA LEU A 135 -1.82 1.10 -4.47
C LEU A 135 -1.39 -0.01 -5.45
N SER A 136 -2.00 -0.05 -6.62
CA SER A 136 -1.70 -1.04 -7.65
C SER A 136 -2.00 -0.48 -9.03
N SER A 137 -1.34 -1.00 -10.06
CA SER A 137 -1.74 -0.83 -11.46
C SER A 137 -3.17 -1.31 -11.72
N GLY A 138 -3.68 -2.25 -10.90
CA GLY A 138 -5.10 -2.61 -10.83
C GLY A 138 -6.03 -1.50 -10.33
N GLY A 139 -5.51 -0.36 -9.85
CA GLY A 139 -6.24 0.88 -9.58
C GLY A 139 -6.15 1.92 -10.70
N LEU A 140 -5.43 1.62 -11.80
CA LEU A 140 -5.41 2.40 -13.04
C LEU A 140 -6.30 1.78 -14.10
N VAL A 141 -6.25 0.46 -14.25
CA VAL A 141 -7.08 -0.32 -15.15
C VAL A 141 -7.73 -1.46 -14.38
N ALA A 142 -9.03 -1.68 -14.61
CA ALA A 142 -9.73 -2.79 -13.99
C ALA A 142 -9.25 -4.12 -14.58
N VAL A 143 -8.87 -5.06 -13.71
CA VAL A 143 -8.48 -6.41 -14.10
C VAL A 143 -9.60 -7.37 -13.70
N PRO A 144 -10.34 -7.94 -14.66
CA PRO A 144 -11.56 -8.69 -14.39
C PRO A 144 -11.37 -9.91 -13.46
N GLY A 145 -10.20 -10.58 -13.53
CA GLY A 145 -9.87 -11.70 -12.65
C GLY A 145 -9.56 -11.32 -11.19
N MET A 146 -9.38 -10.02 -10.91
CA MET A 146 -9.01 -9.53 -9.56
C MET A 146 -10.22 -9.20 -8.66
N GLY A 147 -11.46 -9.48 -9.09
CA GLY A 147 -12.66 -9.29 -8.26
C GLY A 147 -12.78 -7.91 -7.64
N GLY A 148 -13.01 -7.85 -6.35
CA GLY A 148 -13.13 -6.61 -5.58
C GLY A 148 -11.82 -5.87 -5.36
N TYR A 149 -10.68 -6.50 -5.64
CA TYR A 149 -9.35 -5.86 -5.46
C TYR A 149 -9.17 -4.62 -6.34
N SER A 150 -9.39 -4.74 -7.67
CA SER A 150 -9.31 -3.58 -8.57
C SER A 150 -10.24 -2.44 -8.13
N PRO A 151 -11.55 -2.64 -7.92
CA PRO A 151 -12.43 -1.59 -7.38
C PRO A 151 -11.91 -0.95 -6.10
N SER A 152 -11.37 -1.72 -5.15
CA SER A 152 -10.83 -1.19 -3.91
C SER A 152 -9.59 -0.31 -4.12
N LYS A 153 -8.73 -0.67 -5.07
CA LYS A 153 -7.54 0.14 -5.41
C LYS A 153 -7.88 1.40 -6.21
N PHE A 154 -8.93 1.38 -7.05
CA PHE A 154 -9.50 2.59 -7.64
C PHE A 154 -10.05 3.54 -6.58
N ALA A 155 -10.84 3.02 -5.64
CA ALA A 155 -11.37 3.80 -4.53
C ALA A 155 -10.25 4.42 -3.67
N ALA A 156 -9.22 3.64 -3.33
CA ALA A 156 -8.08 4.11 -2.55
C ALA A 156 -7.25 5.18 -3.30
N ARG A 157 -7.16 5.09 -4.64
CA ARG A 157 -6.51 6.12 -5.47
C ARG A 157 -7.29 7.44 -5.42
N ALA A 158 -8.60 7.40 -5.59
CA ALA A 158 -9.47 8.57 -5.47
C ALA A 158 -9.38 9.17 -4.05
N MET A 159 -9.44 8.33 -3.01
CA MET A 159 -9.27 8.73 -1.61
C MET A 159 -7.94 9.44 -1.39
N SER A 160 -6.84 8.95 -1.96
CA SER A 160 -5.53 9.59 -1.83
C SER A 160 -5.52 11.03 -2.34
N THR A 161 -6.23 11.29 -3.44
CA THR A 161 -6.38 12.64 -4.01
C THR A 161 -7.20 13.56 -3.09
N CYS A 162 -8.31 13.06 -2.54
CA CYS A 162 -9.16 13.82 -1.61
C CYS A 162 -8.38 14.15 -0.31
N VAL A 163 -7.75 13.15 0.31
CA VAL A 163 -6.97 13.34 1.55
C VAL A 163 -5.81 14.32 1.34
N ARG A 164 -5.16 14.29 0.18
CA ARG A 164 -4.10 15.25 -0.18
C ARG A 164 -4.61 16.68 -0.13
N ALA A 165 -5.77 16.93 -0.73
CA ALA A 165 -6.39 18.26 -0.73
C ALA A 165 -6.77 18.71 0.68
N GLU A 166 -7.36 17.82 1.49
CA GLU A 166 -7.77 18.11 2.86
C GLU A 166 -6.59 18.41 3.80
N LEU A 167 -5.43 17.74 3.58
CA LEU A 167 -4.25 17.89 4.43
C LEU A 167 -3.24 18.92 3.93
N ALA A 168 -3.50 19.59 2.80
CA ALA A 168 -2.58 20.56 2.22
C ALA A 168 -2.26 21.72 3.17
N ALA A 169 -3.27 22.25 3.89
CA ALA A 169 -3.10 23.36 4.81
C ALA A 169 -2.18 23.06 6.02
N GLN A 170 -2.04 21.77 6.39
CA GLN A 170 -1.14 21.35 7.46
C GLN A 170 0.24 20.89 6.95
N ASN A 171 0.54 21.07 5.66
CA ASN A 171 1.80 20.69 5.02
C ASN A 171 2.11 19.18 5.11
N THR A 172 1.06 18.34 5.02
CA THR A 172 1.17 16.89 4.93
C THR A 172 1.02 16.47 3.47
N SER A 173 2.10 15.99 2.85
CA SER A 173 2.05 15.44 1.49
C SER A 173 1.38 14.06 1.48
N VAL A 174 0.64 13.73 0.42
CA VAL A 174 0.04 12.39 0.25
C VAL A 174 0.44 11.83 -1.11
N THR A 175 1.24 10.77 -1.07
CA THR A 175 1.78 10.08 -2.24
C THR A 175 1.01 8.79 -2.51
N ALA A 176 0.51 8.63 -3.72
CA ALA A 176 -0.03 7.37 -4.23
C ALA A 176 1.07 6.58 -4.95
N LEU A 177 1.40 5.40 -4.48
CA LEU A 177 2.40 4.51 -5.07
C LEU A 177 1.70 3.47 -5.93
N ILE A 178 1.80 3.60 -7.24
CA ILE A 178 1.21 2.65 -8.20
C ILE A 178 2.19 1.51 -8.42
N VAL A 179 1.81 0.32 -7.97
CA VAL A 179 2.66 -0.87 -7.92
C VAL A 179 2.17 -1.90 -8.94
N GLY A 180 3.08 -2.47 -9.69
CA GLY A 180 2.81 -3.57 -10.62
C GLY A 180 2.88 -4.94 -9.96
N SER A 181 3.59 -5.89 -10.58
CA SER A 181 3.81 -7.24 -10.06
C SER A 181 5.10 -7.29 -9.24
N VAL A 182 5.00 -7.66 -7.97
CA VAL A 182 6.11 -7.67 -7.02
C VAL A 182 6.27 -9.07 -6.42
N ASP A 183 7.50 -9.51 -6.24
CA ASP A 183 7.81 -10.82 -5.67
C ASP A 183 7.45 -10.87 -4.18
N THR A 184 6.19 -11.22 -3.95
CA THR A 184 5.59 -11.32 -2.63
C THR A 184 4.68 -12.53 -2.56
N ARG A 185 4.32 -12.95 -1.34
CA ARG A 185 3.32 -14.00 -1.14
C ARG A 185 1.97 -13.67 -1.83
N MET A 186 1.57 -12.40 -1.89
CA MET A 186 0.32 -11.99 -2.55
C MET A 186 0.34 -12.28 -4.05
N ALA A 187 1.51 -12.19 -4.69
CA ALA A 187 1.70 -12.43 -6.11
C ALA A 187 2.29 -13.81 -6.42
N SER A 188 2.18 -14.80 -5.50
CA SER A 188 2.72 -16.15 -5.71
C SER A 188 2.07 -16.89 -6.88
N HIS A 189 0.84 -16.53 -7.23
CA HIS A 189 0.08 -17.07 -8.36
C HIS A 189 0.47 -16.47 -9.72
N VAL A 190 1.24 -15.38 -9.72
CA VAL A 190 1.68 -14.71 -10.96
C VAL A 190 2.94 -15.38 -11.48
N GLU A 191 2.89 -15.83 -12.71
CA GLU A 191 4.05 -16.33 -13.45
C GLU A 191 4.81 -15.19 -14.14
N GLY A 192 6.11 -15.43 -14.41
CA GLY A 192 6.97 -14.47 -15.09
C GLY A 192 7.68 -13.49 -14.15
N PHE A 193 8.13 -12.37 -14.72
CA PHE A 193 8.94 -11.39 -13.99
C PHE A 193 8.12 -10.65 -12.94
N LYS A 194 8.68 -10.55 -11.75
CA LYS A 194 8.17 -9.77 -10.62
C LYS A 194 9.29 -8.90 -10.08
N GLU A 195 8.99 -7.64 -9.81
CA GLU A 195 9.96 -6.73 -9.22
C GLU A 195 10.31 -7.14 -7.78
N PRO A 196 11.56 -6.99 -7.34
CA PRO A 196 11.90 -7.13 -5.93
C PRO A 196 11.17 -6.07 -5.08
N PRO A 197 10.67 -6.43 -3.87
CA PRO A 197 10.03 -5.46 -2.96
C PRO A 197 10.90 -4.23 -2.65
N SER A 198 12.23 -4.39 -2.64
CA SER A 198 13.19 -3.30 -2.40
C SER A 198 13.15 -2.20 -3.47
N VAL A 199 12.85 -2.53 -4.73
CA VAL A 199 12.69 -1.55 -5.81
C VAL A 199 11.50 -0.64 -5.51
N ILE A 200 10.37 -1.24 -5.07
CA ILE A 200 9.17 -0.48 -4.71
C ILE A 200 9.43 0.44 -3.52
N ALA A 201 10.08 -0.09 -2.48
CA ALA A 201 10.43 0.70 -1.29
C ALA A 201 11.35 1.88 -1.63
N ALA A 202 12.37 1.66 -2.46
CA ALA A 202 13.30 2.72 -2.89
C ALA A 202 12.58 3.81 -3.71
N ALA A 203 11.70 3.42 -4.65
CA ALA A 203 10.88 4.36 -5.40
C ALA A 203 9.94 5.15 -4.49
N GLY A 204 9.31 4.46 -3.51
CA GLY A 204 8.42 5.06 -2.52
C GLY A 204 9.12 6.09 -1.64
N LEU A 205 10.30 5.77 -1.08
CA LEU A 205 11.08 6.71 -0.28
C LEU A 205 11.46 7.96 -1.08
N LYS A 206 11.90 7.77 -2.32
CA LYS A 206 12.23 8.88 -3.22
C LYS A 206 11.02 9.78 -3.50
N ALA A 207 9.84 9.18 -3.70
CA ALA A 207 8.60 9.91 -3.94
C ALA A 207 8.16 10.69 -2.68
N ILE A 208 8.20 10.07 -1.50
CA ILE A 208 7.93 10.70 -0.20
C ILE A 208 8.86 11.90 0.02
N ALA A 209 10.17 11.70 -0.15
CA ALA A 209 11.16 12.75 0.05
C ALA A 209 10.94 13.96 -0.85
N ARG A 210 10.44 13.75 -2.08
CA ARG A 210 10.17 14.79 -3.08
C ARG A 210 8.77 15.38 -3.00
N GLY A 211 7.85 14.79 -2.21
CA GLY A 211 6.45 15.20 -2.14
C GLY A 211 5.70 14.98 -3.46
N VAL A 212 5.97 13.85 -4.14
CA VAL A 212 5.33 13.51 -5.41
C VAL A 212 3.92 13.00 -5.15
N ASP A 213 2.92 13.51 -5.86
CA ASP A 213 1.52 13.17 -5.67
C ASP A 213 1.19 11.72 -6.04
N GLU A 214 1.71 11.25 -7.16
CA GLU A 214 1.50 9.89 -7.65
C GLU A 214 2.73 9.44 -8.45
N VAL A 215 3.19 8.20 -8.24
CA VAL A 215 4.34 7.64 -8.94
C VAL A 215 4.11 6.18 -9.32
N ASP A 216 4.48 5.84 -10.55
CA ASP A 216 4.59 4.46 -11.00
C ASP A 216 5.94 3.91 -10.53
N THR A 217 5.90 2.89 -9.67
CA THR A 217 7.08 2.42 -8.93
C THR A 217 7.95 1.44 -9.69
N ASP A 218 7.43 0.89 -10.79
CA ASP A 218 8.05 -0.19 -11.55
C ASP A 218 7.64 -0.18 -13.02
N PHE A 219 8.31 -1.03 -13.80
CA PHE A 219 8.11 -1.11 -15.24
C PHE A 219 6.68 -1.50 -15.64
N MET A 220 6.02 -2.40 -14.89
CA MET A 220 4.64 -2.79 -15.20
C MET A 220 3.68 -1.62 -14.99
N ALA A 221 3.79 -0.89 -13.89
CA ALA A 221 2.95 0.26 -13.60
C ALA A 221 3.12 1.36 -14.67
N ILE A 222 4.37 1.64 -15.08
CA ILE A 222 4.69 2.59 -16.16
C ILE A 222 4.02 2.16 -17.48
N ASN A 223 4.12 0.89 -17.85
CA ASN A 223 3.54 0.36 -19.09
C ASN A 223 2.01 0.38 -19.08
N VAL A 224 1.38 0.04 -17.95
CA VAL A 224 -0.08 0.10 -17.79
C VAL A 224 -0.55 1.55 -17.98
N ARG A 225 0.11 2.52 -17.36
CA ARG A 225 -0.23 3.94 -17.52
C ARG A 225 -0.05 4.42 -18.96
N ALA A 226 1.06 4.08 -19.60
CA ALA A 226 1.32 4.44 -21.00
C ALA A 226 0.29 3.83 -21.95
N SER A 227 -0.10 2.57 -21.72
CA SER A 227 -1.12 1.89 -22.51
C SER A 227 -2.51 2.50 -22.30
N LEU A 228 -2.86 2.84 -21.06
CA LEU A 228 -4.11 3.52 -20.71
C LEU A 228 -4.20 4.89 -21.40
N ALA A 229 -3.10 5.66 -21.40
CA ALA A 229 -3.06 6.98 -22.05
C ALA A 229 -3.16 6.88 -23.59
N ARG A 230 -2.62 5.81 -24.18
CA ARG A 230 -2.60 5.61 -25.63
C ARG A 230 -3.93 5.11 -26.17
N ASP A 231 -4.49 4.06 -25.58
CA ASP A 231 -5.76 3.44 -26.02
C ASP A 231 -6.43 2.70 -24.84
N PRO A 232 -7.31 3.40 -24.09
CA PRO A 232 -8.01 2.80 -22.95
C PRO A 232 -8.84 1.57 -23.35
N LYS A 233 -9.44 1.58 -24.55
CA LYS A 233 -10.31 0.48 -25.01
C LYS A 233 -9.53 -0.76 -25.38
N ALA A 234 -8.41 -0.60 -26.05
CA ALA A 234 -7.52 -1.73 -26.34
C ALA A 234 -6.99 -2.36 -25.05
N LEU A 235 -6.62 -1.54 -24.05
CA LEU A 235 -6.17 -2.03 -22.75
C LEU A 235 -7.28 -2.79 -22.01
N GLU A 236 -8.51 -2.27 -22.00
CA GLU A 236 -9.69 -2.98 -21.43
C GLU A 236 -9.90 -4.35 -22.07
N LEU A 237 -9.85 -4.41 -23.40
CA LEU A 237 -9.97 -5.66 -24.16
C LEU A 237 -8.81 -6.64 -23.87
N GLN A 238 -7.61 -6.13 -23.67
CA GLN A 238 -6.47 -6.93 -23.24
C GLN A 238 -6.70 -7.53 -21.85
N MET A 239 -7.15 -6.71 -20.88
CA MET A 239 -7.45 -7.18 -19.52
C MET A 239 -8.55 -8.23 -19.49
N ARG A 240 -9.55 -8.14 -20.39
CA ARG A 240 -10.60 -9.14 -20.53
C ARG A 240 -10.03 -10.54 -20.86
N ARG A 241 -8.94 -10.61 -21.61
CA ARG A 241 -8.30 -11.89 -21.99
C ARG A 241 -7.70 -12.62 -20.78
N SER A 242 -7.44 -11.93 -19.67
CA SER A 242 -6.98 -12.57 -18.43
C SER A 242 -7.98 -13.59 -17.89
N LEU A 243 -9.27 -13.44 -18.19
CA LEU A 243 -10.30 -14.43 -17.81
C LEU A 243 -10.21 -15.75 -18.58
N SER A 244 -9.71 -15.72 -19.82
CA SER A 244 -9.63 -16.90 -20.70
C SER A 244 -8.42 -17.79 -20.37
N ASN A 245 -7.43 -17.24 -19.68
CA ASN A 245 -6.19 -17.95 -19.32
C ASN A 245 -6.20 -18.46 -17.86
N ASP A 246 -7.34 -18.32 -17.17
CA ASP A 246 -7.46 -18.73 -15.77
C ASP A 246 -7.69 -20.26 -15.70
N PRO A 247 -6.87 -21.05 -15.00
CA PRO A 247 -7.00 -22.51 -14.89
C PRO A 247 -8.33 -22.96 -14.29
N VAL A 248 -9.07 -22.06 -13.62
CA VAL A 248 -10.43 -22.36 -13.08
C VAL A 248 -11.47 -22.55 -14.20
N THR A 249 -11.26 -22.02 -15.41
CA THR A 249 -12.21 -22.14 -16.54
C THR A 249 -11.95 -23.35 -17.44
N THR A 250 -10.84 -24.06 -17.30
CA THR A 250 -10.50 -25.25 -18.11
C THR A 250 -10.98 -26.58 -17.52
N GLY A 251 -11.63 -26.56 -16.38
CA GLY A 251 -12.24 -27.71 -15.71
C GLY A 251 -13.75 -27.79 -15.95
N ARG A 252 -14.19 -27.98 -17.21
CA ARG A 252 -15.49 -28.53 -17.60
C ARG A 252 -15.31 -29.86 -18.30
#